data_f1d5155746cf9c87c76a4dcffaff84f2
#
_entry.id   f1d5155746cf9c87c76a4dcffaff84f2
#
_cell.length_a   1.000
_cell.length_b   1.000
_cell.length_c   1.000
_cell.angle_alpha   90.00
_cell.angle_beta   90.00
_cell.angle_gamma   90.00
#
_symmetry.space_group_name_H-M   'P 1'
#
loop_
_entity.id
_entity.type
_entity.pdbx_description
1 polymer ?
#
loop_
_entity_poly.entity_id
_entity_poly.type
_entity_poly.pdbx_seq_one_letter_code
_entity_poly.pdbx_strand_id
1 'polypeptide(L)'
;MSEHASAEDRRGTVTAEADGRQRLEFRRSWPDPIDDVWSALTEPERLARWIGRYEGERAPGGAGTFFMTHEEGEHTGSPATIVECAPPRRLVVDTTGPGEIWRLELDLAEEGAGTVLVFRQWFAADADVADFAGGWHWYLDKLDAEVSGRPGPAEWDTFWAEVGPGYRPA
;
A
#
# COMPACT_ATOMS: atom_id res chain seq x y z
N MET A 1 25.26 -1.67 7.75
CA MET A 1 24.27 -1.77 8.83
C MET A 1 22.97 -1.23 8.36
N SER A 2 21.97 -2.08 8.19
CA SER A 2 20.63 -1.58 7.87
C SER A 2 19.98 -1.13 9.16
N GLU A 3 19.94 0.16 9.37
CA GLU A 3 19.12 0.70 10.43
C GLU A 3 17.66 0.51 10.04
N HIS A 4 16.88 -0.07 10.92
CA HIS A 4 15.46 -0.09 10.77
C HIS A 4 14.94 1.33 10.81
N ALA A 5 14.25 1.73 9.75
CA ALA A 5 13.49 2.96 9.80
C ALA A 5 12.56 2.93 11.01
N SER A 6 12.53 4.01 11.77
CA SER A 6 11.61 4.14 12.91
C SER A 6 10.17 4.19 12.39
N ALA A 7 9.19 4.04 13.29
CA ALA A 7 7.78 4.17 12.91
C ALA A 7 7.50 5.54 12.28
N GLU A 8 8.22 6.58 12.71
CA GLU A 8 8.09 7.92 12.13
C GLU A 8 8.64 7.97 10.70
N ASP A 9 9.76 7.30 10.44
CA ASP A 9 10.37 7.25 9.10
C ASP A 9 9.51 6.44 8.11
N ARG A 10 8.70 5.51 8.61
CA ARG A 10 7.79 4.70 7.79
C ARG A 10 6.44 5.35 7.59
N ARG A 11 6.21 6.50 8.17
CA ARG A 11 4.93 7.21 8.14
C ARG A 11 4.65 7.81 6.77
N GLY A 12 3.38 7.76 6.35
CA GLY A 12 2.92 8.43 5.14
C GLY A 12 2.82 9.93 5.32
N THR A 13 2.91 10.64 4.21
CA THR A 13 2.78 12.09 4.15
C THR A 13 1.50 12.45 3.38
N VAL A 14 0.72 13.38 3.92
CA VAL A 14 -0.48 13.89 3.26
C VAL A 14 -0.17 15.30 2.76
N THR A 15 -0.34 15.52 1.45
CA THR A 15 -0.04 16.79 0.81
C THR A 15 -1.25 17.29 0.02
N ALA A 16 -1.56 18.58 0.14
CA ALA A 16 -2.60 19.20 -0.69
C ALA A 16 -2.07 19.38 -2.11
N GLU A 17 -2.84 18.94 -3.10
CA GLU A 17 -2.52 19.14 -4.51
C GLU A 17 -3.09 20.46 -5.04
N ALA A 18 -2.58 20.89 -6.19
CA ALA A 18 -3.02 22.13 -6.83
C ALA A 18 -4.51 22.10 -7.22
N ASP A 19 -5.06 20.92 -7.47
CA ASP A 19 -6.48 20.75 -7.81
C ASP A 19 -7.39 20.62 -6.57
N GLY A 20 -6.83 20.76 -5.38
CA GLY A 20 -7.55 20.68 -4.10
C GLY A 20 -7.63 19.27 -3.50
N ARG A 21 -7.30 18.23 -4.25
CA ARG A 21 -7.28 16.88 -3.69
C ARG A 21 -6.15 16.72 -2.70
N GLN A 22 -6.23 15.68 -1.89
CA GLN A 22 -5.16 15.32 -0.95
C GLN A 22 -4.42 14.11 -1.48
N ARG A 23 -3.09 14.14 -1.45
CA ARG A 23 -2.24 13.01 -1.85
C ARG A 23 -1.62 12.38 -0.62
N LEU A 24 -1.87 11.09 -0.42
CA LEU A 24 -1.19 10.28 0.57
C LEU A 24 -0.01 9.59 -0.12
N GLU A 25 1.18 9.71 0.44
CA GLU A 25 2.39 9.10 -0.12
C GLU A 25 3.18 8.39 0.95
N PHE A 26 3.61 7.16 0.63
CA PHE A 26 4.56 6.39 1.43
C PHE A 26 5.79 6.07 0.61
N ARG A 27 6.94 6.07 1.28
CA ARG A 27 8.20 5.64 0.67
C ARG A 27 8.81 4.53 1.51
N ARG A 28 9.10 3.40 0.86
CA ARG A 28 9.70 2.23 1.52
C ARG A 28 10.91 1.77 0.73
N SER A 29 11.91 1.24 1.41
CA SER A 29 13.11 0.74 0.75
C SER A 29 13.60 -0.56 1.40
N TRP A 30 14.17 -1.42 0.57
CA TRP A 30 14.69 -2.73 0.98
C TRP A 30 16.02 -3.00 0.28
N PRO A 31 16.92 -3.80 0.89
CA PRO A 31 18.13 -4.23 0.20
C PRO A 31 17.88 -5.30 -0.87
N ASP A 32 16.63 -5.77 -0.99
CA ASP A 32 16.23 -6.84 -1.89
C ASP A 32 16.09 -6.34 -3.34
N PRO A 33 16.34 -7.22 -4.35
CA PRO A 33 16.23 -6.83 -5.76
C PRO A 33 14.80 -6.42 -6.15
N ILE A 34 14.70 -5.57 -7.17
CA ILE A 34 13.43 -5.06 -7.65
C ILE A 34 12.45 -6.17 -8.07
N ASP A 35 12.95 -7.26 -8.66
CA ASP A 35 12.09 -8.38 -9.06
C ASP A 35 11.46 -9.08 -7.86
N ASP A 36 12.16 -9.15 -6.74
CA ASP A 36 11.63 -9.75 -5.52
C ASP A 36 10.52 -8.88 -4.92
N VAL A 37 10.73 -7.58 -4.88
CA VAL A 37 9.69 -6.65 -4.39
C VAL A 37 8.47 -6.65 -5.32
N TRP A 38 8.68 -6.66 -6.62
CA TRP A 38 7.60 -6.75 -7.60
C TRP A 38 6.78 -8.04 -7.40
N SER A 39 7.46 -9.14 -7.17
CA SER A 39 6.83 -10.43 -6.89
C SER A 39 5.92 -10.35 -5.65
N ALA A 40 6.37 -9.69 -4.57
CA ALA A 40 5.55 -9.50 -3.37
C ALA A 40 4.29 -8.68 -3.63
N LEU A 41 4.33 -7.77 -4.59
CA LEU A 41 3.19 -6.93 -4.95
C LEU A 41 2.21 -7.60 -5.90
N THR A 42 2.61 -8.63 -6.62
CA THR A 42 1.84 -9.14 -7.75
C THR A 42 1.55 -10.65 -7.73
N GLU A 43 2.41 -11.47 -7.17
CA GLU A 43 2.18 -12.90 -7.12
C GLU A 43 1.12 -13.28 -6.10
N PRO A 44 0.13 -14.12 -6.47
CA PRO A 44 -1.01 -14.43 -5.61
C PRO A 44 -0.63 -14.93 -4.21
N GLU A 45 0.32 -15.84 -4.12
CA GLU A 45 0.74 -16.41 -2.84
C GLU A 45 1.39 -15.37 -1.93
N ARG A 46 2.21 -14.48 -2.49
CA ARG A 46 2.88 -13.44 -1.73
C ARG A 46 1.93 -12.31 -1.37
N LEU A 47 1.07 -11.91 -2.30
CA LEU A 47 0.05 -10.88 -2.07
C LEU A 47 -0.88 -11.28 -0.93
N ALA A 48 -1.27 -12.56 -0.89
CA ALA A 48 -2.15 -13.09 0.15
C ALA A 48 -1.54 -13.03 1.56
N ARG A 49 -0.21 -13.00 1.67
CA ARG A 49 0.45 -12.96 2.97
C ARG A 49 0.43 -11.59 3.63
N TRP A 50 0.19 -10.53 2.85
CA TRP A 50 0.25 -9.19 3.44
C TRP A 50 -1.01 -8.35 3.25
N ILE A 51 -1.82 -8.58 2.21
CA ILE A 51 -2.99 -7.74 1.99
C ILE A 51 -4.25 -8.48 1.56
N GLY A 52 -4.16 -9.43 0.63
CA GLY A 52 -5.35 -10.14 0.17
C GLY A 52 -5.17 -10.84 -1.15
N ARG A 53 -6.27 -10.98 -1.91
CA ARG A 53 -6.23 -11.64 -3.20
C ARG A 53 -7.00 -10.86 -4.26
N TYR A 54 -6.55 -11.00 -5.49
CA TYR A 54 -7.19 -10.44 -6.66
C TYR A 54 -7.73 -11.57 -7.54
N GLU A 55 -8.97 -11.47 -7.95
CA GLU A 55 -9.62 -12.40 -8.88
C GLU A 55 -10.06 -11.62 -10.11
N GLY A 56 -9.50 -11.95 -11.27
CA GLY A 56 -9.82 -11.28 -12.53
C GLY A 56 -8.65 -11.26 -13.50
N GLU A 57 -8.78 -10.43 -14.51
CA GLU A 57 -7.74 -10.28 -15.52
C GLU A 57 -6.56 -9.49 -14.99
N ARG A 58 -5.34 -9.97 -15.26
CA ARG A 58 -4.10 -9.38 -14.75
C ARG A 58 -3.37 -8.50 -15.74
N ALA A 59 -3.90 -8.37 -16.94
CA ALA A 59 -3.33 -7.51 -17.97
C ALA A 59 -3.80 -6.05 -17.80
N PRO A 60 -3.05 -5.06 -18.32
CA PRO A 60 -3.51 -3.67 -18.34
C PRO A 60 -4.90 -3.55 -18.99
N GLY A 61 -5.78 -2.80 -18.35
CA GLY A 61 -7.19 -2.70 -18.73
C GLY A 61 -8.06 -3.80 -18.17
N GLY A 62 -7.47 -4.80 -17.51
CA GLY A 62 -8.21 -5.91 -16.94
C GLY A 62 -9.00 -5.53 -15.69
N ALA A 63 -10.23 -6.03 -15.61
CA ALA A 63 -11.10 -5.80 -14.47
C ALA A 63 -11.27 -7.06 -13.62
N GLY A 64 -11.43 -6.88 -12.33
CA GLY A 64 -11.62 -7.96 -11.41
C GLY A 64 -12.13 -7.50 -10.06
N THR A 65 -11.90 -8.34 -9.07
CA THR A 65 -12.35 -8.09 -7.69
C THR A 65 -11.19 -8.30 -6.74
N PHE A 66 -10.99 -7.36 -5.83
CA PHE A 66 -9.98 -7.48 -4.79
C PHE A 66 -10.64 -7.76 -3.44
N PHE A 67 -10.06 -8.70 -2.70
CA PHE A 67 -10.54 -9.09 -1.37
C PHE A 67 -9.46 -8.79 -0.34
N MET A 68 -9.80 -7.94 0.64
CA MET A 68 -8.92 -7.62 1.77
C MET A 68 -9.06 -8.73 2.81
N THR A 69 -8.13 -9.69 2.80
CA THR A 69 -8.24 -10.90 3.62
C THR A 69 -7.59 -10.80 5.00
N HIS A 70 -6.99 -9.66 5.33
CA HIS A 70 -6.37 -9.41 6.63
C HIS A 70 -7.25 -8.57 7.57
N GLU A 71 -8.49 -8.33 7.19
CA GLU A 71 -9.45 -7.60 8.00
C GLU A 71 -10.40 -8.58 8.69
N GLU A 72 -10.91 -8.20 9.86
CA GLU A 72 -11.88 -9.02 10.59
C GLU A 72 -13.24 -9.04 9.88
N GLY A 73 -13.98 -10.12 10.05
CA GLY A 73 -15.31 -10.29 9.48
C GLY A 73 -15.29 -10.92 8.10
N GLU A 74 -16.39 -10.79 7.36
CA GLU A 74 -16.51 -11.34 6.03
C GLU A 74 -15.68 -10.52 5.04
N HIS A 75 -14.94 -11.23 4.18
CA HIS A 75 -14.13 -10.58 3.16
C HIS A 75 -14.96 -10.31 1.92
N THR A 76 -15.59 -9.14 1.88
CA THR A 76 -16.38 -8.69 0.74
C THR A 76 -15.45 -8.12 -0.33
N GLY A 77 -15.58 -8.61 -1.57
CA GLY A 77 -14.78 -8.12 -2.67
C GLY A 77 -15.17 -6.73 -3.13
N SER A 78 -14.20 -5.97 -3.59
CA SER A 78 -14.39 -4.64 -4.19
C SER A 78 -13.91 -4.64 -5.63
N PRO A 79 -14.61 -3.94 -6.54
CA PRO A 79 -14.14 -3.83 -7.91
C PRO A 79 -12.74 -3.23 -7.97
N ALA A 80 -11.90 -3.80 -8.82
CA ALA A 80 -10.55 -3.31 -9.05
C ALA A 80 -10.20 -3.44 -10.53
N THR A 81 -9.57 -2.42 -11.09
CA THR A 81 -9.15 -2.41 -12.49
C THR A 81 -7.64 -2.16 -12.54
N ILE A 82 -6.92 -2.98 -13.28
CA ILE A 82 -5.51 -2.76 -13.53
C ILE A 82 -5.41 -1.73 -14.66
N VAL A 83 -5.00 -0.51 -14.31
CA VAL A 83 -4.90 0.59 -15.28
C VAL A 83 -3.58 0.50 -16.05
N GLU A 84 -2.49 0.21 -15.32
CA GLU A 84 -1.16 0.10 -15.90
C GLU A 84 -0.39 -0.98 -15.16
N CYS A 85 0.33 -1.80 -15.91
CA CYS A 85 1.20 -2.82 -15.33
C CYS A 85 2.46 -2.91 -16.20
N ALA A 86 3.55 -2.34 -15.70
CA ALA A 86 4.85 -2.32 -16.37
C ALA A 86 5.89 -2.97 -15.45
N PRO A 87 5.99 -4.31 -15.45
CA PRO A 87 6.95 -5.01 -14.59
C PRO A 87 8.40 -4.64 -14.91
N PRO A 88 9.24 -4.53 -13.90
CA PRO A 88 8.96 -4.59 -12.47
C PRO A 88 8.86 -3.20 -11.83
N ARG A 89 8.41 -2.19 -12.55
CA ARG A 89 8.59 -0.78 -12.17
C ARG A 89 7.31 -0.03 -11.82
N ARG A 90 6.17 -0.38 -12.41
CA ARG A 90 4.97 0.43 -12.19
C ARG A 90 3.69 -0.41 -12.22
N LEU A 91 2.86 -0.20 -11.22
CA LEU A 91 1.52 -0.78 -11.15
C LEU A 91 0.55 0.34 -10.77
N VAL A 92 -0.50 0.51 -11.55
CA VAL A 92 -1.57 1.46 -11.27
C VAL A 92 -2.89 0.69 -11.24
N VAL A 93 -3.63 0.85 -10.16
CA VAL A 93 -4.89 0.15 -9.93
C VAL A 93 -5.95 1.17 -9.54
N ASP A 94 -7.14 1.06 -10.15
CA ASP A 94 -8.31 1.79 -9.70
C ASP A 94 -9.17 0.87 -8.86
N THR A 95 -9.58 1.35 -7.69
CA THR A 95 -10.49 0.65 -6.78
C THR A 95 -11.61 1.61 -6.38
N THR A 96 -12.62 1.08 -5.69
CA THR A 96 -13.79 1.88 -5.34
C THR A 96 -13.73 2.31 -3.87
N GLY A 97 -13.83 3.61 -3.65
CA GLY A 97 -14.04 4.20 -2.34
C GLY A 97 -15.45 4.75 -2.21
N PRO A 98 -15.79 5.33 -1.05
CA PRO A 98 -17.13 5.92 -0.84
C PRO A 98 -17.38 7.09 -1.80
N GLY A 99 -18.23 6.87 -2.79
CA GLY A 99 -18.61 7.91 -3.75
C GLY A 99 -17.56 8.32 -4.76
N GLU A 100 -16.43 7.62 -4.80
CA GLU A 100 -15.35 7.98 -5.73
C GLU A 100 -14.51 6.77 -6.13
N ILE A 101 -13.73 6.92 -7.19
CA ILE A 101 -12.75 5.94 -7.60
C ILE A 101 -11.42 6.33 -7.00
N TRP A 102 -10.78 5.38 -6.32
CA TRP A 102 -9.46 5.57 -5.75
C TRP A 102 -8.40 4.98 -6.66
N ARG A 103 -7.49 5.83 -7.12
CA ARG A 103 -6.34 5.39 -7.88
C ARG A 103 -5.16 5.18 -6.97
N LEU A 104 -4.58 3.98 -7.05
CA LEU A 104 -3.38 3.61 -6.33
C LEU A 104 -2.24 3.52 -7.33
N GLU A 105 -1.14 4.23 -7.06
CA GLU A 105 0.07 4.14 -7.89
C GLU A 105 1.20 3.58 -7.05
N LEU A 106 1.86 2.55 -7.60
CA LEU A 106 3.01 1.90 -6.99
C LEU A 106 4.16 1.96 -7.97
N ASP A 107 5.18 2.73 -7.64
CA ASP A 107 6.38 2.88 -8.46
C ASP A 107 7.58 2.27 -7.75
N LEU A 108 8.29 1.39 -8.45
CA LEU A 108 9.52 0.78 -7.96
C LEU A 108 10.71 1.31 -8.75
N ALA A 109 11.78 1.61 -8.05
CA ALA A 109 13.05 2.00 -8.65
C ALA A 109 14.20 1.27 -7.98
N GLU A 110 15.23 0.96 -8.76
CA GLU A 110 16.44 0.39 -8.21
C GLU A 110 17.26 1.48 -7.52
N GLU A 111 17.78 1.17 -6.33
CA GLU A 111 18.67 2.06 -5.60
C GLU A 111 19.84 1.22 -5.11
N GLY A 112 20.99 1.33 -5.79
CA GLY A 112 22.09 0.40 -5.59
C GLY A 112 21.65 -1.01 -5.94
N ALA A 113 21.89 -1.96 -5.06
CA ALA A 113 21.42 -3.34 -5.20
C ALA A 113 20.00 -3.56 -4.67
N GLY A 114 19.43 -2.54 -4.05
CA GLY A 114 18.12 -2.59 -3.43
C GLY A 114 17.02 -1.90 -4.23
N THR A 115 15.90 -1.70 -3.59
CA THR A 115 14.69 -1.20 -4.23
C THR A 115 14.00 -0.16 -3.37
N VAL A 116 13.45 0.87 -4.01
CA VAL A 116 12.58 1.87 -3.38
C VAL A 116 11.19 1.73 -3.98
N LEU A 117 10.18 1.68 -3.12
CA LEU A 117 8.76 1.78 -3.49
C LEU A 117 8.25 3.16 -3.11
N VAL A 118 7.55 3.80 -4.04
CA VAL A 118 6.73 4.97 -3.75
C VAL A 118 5.28 4.61 -4.02
N PHE A 119 4.48 4.67 -2.96
CA PHE A 119 3.03 4.39 -3.02
C PHE A 119 2.29 5.71 -2.91
N ARG A 120 1.29 5.92 -3.79
CA ARG A 120 0.45 7.13 -3.76
C ARG A 120 -1.02 6.78 -3.91
N GLN A 121 -1.85 7.52 -3.18
CA GLN A 121 -3.31 7.49 -3.34
C GLN A 121 -3.85 8.89 -3.16
N TRP A 122 -4.88 9.25 -3.94
CA TRP A 122 -5.51 10.56 -3.87
C TRP A 122 -6.90 10.45 -3.25
N PHE A 123 -7.27 11.49 -2.52
CA PHE A 123 -8.55 11.61 -1.81
C PHE A 123 -9.17 12.97 -2.11
N ALA A 124 -10.50 13.07 -1.97
CA ALA A 124 -11.20 14.34 -2.07
C ALA A 124 -10.68 15.36 -1.05
N ALA A 125 -10.86 16.65 -1.34
CA ALA A 125 -10.33 17.73 -0.50
C ALA A 125 -10.88 17.71 0.93
N ASP A 126 -12.09 17.20 1.12
CA ASP A 126 -12.78 17.14 2.42
C ASP A 126 -12.72 15.75 3.07
N ALA A 127 -12.01 14.80 2.48
CA ALA A 127 -11.89 13.46 3.03
C ALA A 127 -11.03 13.44 4.30
N ASP A 128 -11.43 12.60 5.26
CA ASP A 128 -10.62 12.33 6.44
C ASP A 128 -9.64 11.21 6.10
N VAL A 129 -8.38 11.57 5.84
CA VAL A 129 -7.36 10.65 5.34
C VAL A 129 -6.66 9.88 6.47
N ALA A 130 -6.80 10.32 7.72
CA ALA A 130 -6.03 9.73 8.84
C ALA A 130 -6.20 8.22 8.99
N ASP A 131 -7.43 7.72 8.93
CA ASP A 131 -7.72 6.30 9.08
C ASP A 131 -7.16 5.49 7.89
N PHE A 132 -7.26 6.02 6.69
CA PHE A 132 -6.69 5.38 5.49
C PHE A 132 -5.16 5.39 5.53
N ALA A 133 -4.57 6.49 5.99
CA ALA A 133 -3.11 6.57 6.17
C ALA A 133 -2.61 5.53 7.15
N GLY A 134 -3.28 5.38 8.30
CA GLY A 134 -2.96 4.35 9.27
C GLY A 134 -3.13 2.94 8.72
N GLY A 135 -4.22 2.72 7.98
CA GLY A 135 -4.48 1.43 7.32
C GLY A 135 -3.38 1.05 6.34
N TRP A 136 -2.99 1.95 5.46
CA TRP A 136 -1.89 1.71 4.52
C TRP A 136 -0.55 1.54 5.22
N HIS A 137 -0.28 2.31 6.28
CA HIS A 137 0.92 2.14 7.08
C HIS A 137 1.02 0.70 7.60
N TRP A 138 -0.09 0.16 8.14
CA TRP A 138 -0.14 -1.20 8.65
C TRP A 138 0.10 -2.24 7.55
N TYR A 139 -0.57 -2.09 6.40
CA TYR A 139 -0.38 -3.00 5.27
C TYR A 139 1.03 -2.94 4.70
N LEU A 140 1.61 -1.75 4.60
CA LEU A 140 2.98 -1.62 4.10
C LEU A 140 4.01 -2.17 5.08
N ASP A 141 3.72 -2.13 6.39
CA ASP A 141 4.56 -2.84 7.38
C ASP A 141 4.44 -4.35 7.22
N LYS A 142 3.27 -4.87 6.84
CA LYS A 142 3.11 -6.29 6.48
C LYS A 142 3.88 -6.63 5.20
N LEU A 143 3.89 -5.73 4.24
CA LEU A 143 4.72 -5.89 3.03
C LEU A 143 6.21 -5.93 3.38
N ASP A 144 6.65 -5.07 4.30
CA ASP A 144 8.03 -5.11 4.80
C ASP A 144 8.37 -6.49 5.34
N ALA A 145 7.48 -7.10 6.12
CA ALA A 145 7.67 -8.43 6.65
C ALA A 145 7.76 -9.50 5.55
N GLU A 146 6.90 -9.39 4.53
CA GLU A 146 6.90 -10.34 3.40
C GLU A 146 8.19 -10.25 2.58
N VAL A 147 8.69 -9.05 2.32
CA VAL A 147 9.91 -8.87 1.55
C VAL A 147 11.15 -9.24 2.35
N SER A 148 11.24 -8.77 3.60
CA SER A 148 12.46 -8.91 4.42
C SER A 148 12.53 -10.21 5.23
N GLY A 149 11.41 -10.89 5.42
CA GLY A 149 11.32 -12.04 6.31
C GLY A 149 11.34 -11.69 7.80
N ARG A 150 11.26 -10.41 8.13
CA ARG A 150 11.21 -9.94 9.52
C ARG A 150 9.79 -10.06 10.08
N PRO A 151 9.63 -10.03 11.42
CA PRO A 151 8.29 -10.04 12.02
C PRO A 151 7.43 -8.87 11.52
N GLY A 152 6.16 -9.15 11.28
CA GLY A 152 5.20 -8.14 10.86
C GLY A 152 4.78 -7.21 12.00
N PRO A 153 3.90 -6.24 11.71
CA PRO A 153 3.41 -5.32 12.73
C PRO A 153 2.52 -6.04 13.75
N ALA A 154 2.28 -5.37 14.87
CA ALA A 154 1.30 -5.82 15.87
C ALA A 154 -0.09 -5.91 15.23
N GLU A 155 -1.02 -6.57 15.91
CA GLU A 155 -2.41 -6.59 15.49
C GLU A 155 -2.97 -5.16 15.43
N TRP A 156 -4.01 -4.96 14.63
CA TRP A 156 -4.51 -3.64 14.28
C TRP A 156 -4.75 -2.72 15.49
N ASP A 157 -5.42 -3.20 16.52
CA ASP A 157 -5.76 -2.36 17.68
C ASP A 157 -4.51 -1.84 18.38
N THR A 158 -3.51 -2.70 18.58
CA THR A 158 -2.23 -2.33 19.19
C THR A 158 -1.46 -1.37 18.30
N PHE A 159 -1.41 -1.68 17.01
CA PHE A 159 -0.74 -0.85 16.02
C PHE A 159 -1.35 0.55 15.96
N TRP A 160 -2.68 0.65 15.90
CA TRP A 160 -3.36 1.94 15.82
C TRP A 160 -3.14 2.77 17.08
N ALA A 161 -3.10 2.13 18.27
CA ALA A 161 -2.83 2.83 19.51
C ALA A 161 -1.46 3.52 19.50
N GLU A 162 -0.47 2.93 18.82
CA GLU A 162 0.88 3.49 18.74
C GLU A 162 1.03 4.48 17.57
N VAL A 163 0.47 4.17 16.42
CA VAL A 163 0.70 4.91 15.17
C VAL A 163 -0.39 5.93 14.87
N GLY A 164 -1.61 5.64 15.25
CA GLY A 164 -2.76 6.50 14.99
C GLY A 164 -2.60 7.95 15.43
N PRO A 165 -2.09 8.22 16.65
CA PRO A 165 -1.88 9.60 17.10
C PRO A 165 -1.00 10.46 16.20
N GLY A 166 -0.11 9.84 15.43
CA GLY A 166 0.71 10.56 14.46
C GLY A 166 -0.05 11.01 13.22
N TYR A 167 -1.14 10.33 12.89
CA TYR A 167 -2.02 10.69 11.78
C TYR A 167 -3.22 11.51 12.25
N ARG A 168 -3.61 11.35 13.49
CA ARG A 168 -4.75 12.06 14.10
C ARG A 168 -4.32 12.62 15.46
N PRO A 169 -3.60 13.74 15.47
CA PRO A 169 -3.19 14.37 16.72
C PRO A 169 -4.41 14.81 17.54
N ALA A 170 -4.30 14.69 18.84
CA ALA A 170 -5.37 15.13 19.74
C ALA A 170 -5.45 16.65 19.79
#